data_e37c6bafcfaca2a240b59f80fc8b9bae
#
_entry.id   e37c6bafcfaca2a240b59f80fc8b9bae
#
_cell.length_a   1.000
_cell.length_b   1.000
_cell.length_c   1.000
_cell.angle_alpha   90.00
_cell.angle_beta   90.00
_cell.angle_gamma   90.00
#
_symmetry.space_group_name_H-M   'P 1'
#
loop_
_entity.id
_entity.type
_entity.pdbx_description
1 polymer ?
#
loop_
_entity_poly.entity_id
_entity_poly.type
_entity_poly.pdbx_seq_one_letter_code
_entity_poly.pdbx_strand_id
1 'polypeptide(L)'
;IIAEKPSLARAIADALPGSPRKVEGAIAVGDTTVTWCLGHLLEQAPPDAYDPALKQWRLDTLPILPERWKLTPRPKARGQLAAIRKLLKTADEVVHAGDPDREGQLLVQEVIEYLGWKGRVSRLLVSDLNRPAVQRAIARLEDNARYQPLYRAAESRSRADWLYGINLTRFYTLTYQQQGEHGVYLVGHVQTPVLGQVVERD
;
A
#
# COMPACT_ATOMS: atom_id res chain seq x y z
N ILE A 1 12.85 -9.41 -6.38
CA ILE A 1 12.32 -9.29 -5.01
C ILE A 1 11.76 -7.90 -4.84
N ILE A 2 10.54 -7.76 -4.29
CA ILE A 2 9.92 -6.47 -3.96
C ILE A 2 9.82 -6.38 -2.44
N ALA A 3 10.63 -5.50 -1.83
CA ALA A 3 10.62 -5.26 -0.39
C ALA A 3 9.64 -4.12 -0.02
N GLU A 4 9.18 -4.10 1.22
CA GLU A 4 8.30 -3.04 1.72
C GLU A 4 8.99 -1.67 1.81
N LYS A 5 10.28 -1.67 2.14
CA LYS A 5 11.05 -0.46 2.42
C LYS A 5 12.52 -0.57 1.97
N PRO A 6 13.20 0.57 1.71
CA PRO A 6 14.58 0.55 1.21
C PRO A 6 15.59 -0.12 2.15
N SER A 7 15.37 -0.04 3.48
CA SER A 7 16.26 -0.68 4.47
C SER A 7 16.21 -2.21 4.37
N LEU A 8 15.02 -2.77 4.23
CA LEU A 8 14.83 -4.21 4.03
C LEU A 8 15.43 -4.65 2.69
N ALA A 9 15.23 -3.87 1.63
CA ALA A 9 15.81 -4.17 0.32
C ALA A 9 17.35 -4.22 0.37
N ARG A 10 17.99 -3.30 1.08
CA ARG A 10 19.45 -3.34 1.28
C ARG A 10 19.88 -4.57 2.07
N ALA A 11 19.22 -4.88 3.19
CA ALA A 11 19.53 -6.06 3.99
C ALA A 11 19.40 -7.37 3.17
N ILE A 12 18.37 -7.46 2.32
CA ILE A 12 18.19 -8.61 1.42
C ILE A 12 19.33 -8.64 0.38
N ALA A 13 19.65 -7.53 -0.28
CA ALA A 13 20.71 -7.46 -1.26
C ALA A 13 22.09 -7.83 -0.68
N ASP A 14 22.39 -7.36 0.55
CA ASP A 14 23.65 -7.67 1.24
C ASP A 14 23.73 -9.15 1.70
N ALA A 15 22.59 -9.83 1.85
CA ALA A 15 22.53 -11.23 2.25
C ALA A 15 22.62 -12.20 1.05
N LEU A 16 22.30 -11.73 -0.16
CA LEU A 16 22.41 -12.53 -1.38
C LEU A 16 23.87 -12.80 -1.75
N PRO A 17 24.15 -13.92 -2.47
CA PRO A 17 25.49 -14.22 -2.98
C PRO A 17 25.82 -13.27 -4.16
N GLY A 18 26.96 -12.61 -4.10
CA GLY A 18 27.45 -11.71 -5.15
C GLY A 18 27.69 -10.27 -4.66
N SER A 19 28.03 -9.39 -5.59
CA SER A 19 28.32 -7.98 -5.30
C SER A 19 27.11 -7.10 -5.65
N PRO A 20 26.52 -6.38 -4.67
CA PRO A 20 25.40 -5.49 -4.93
C PRO A 20 25.79 -4.31 -5.84
N ARG A 21 24.99 -4.03 -6.86
CA ARG A 21 25.15 -2.90 -7.78
C ARG A 21 23.87 -2.08 -7.81
N LYS A 22 23.96 -0.80 -7.55
CA LYS A 22 22.82 0.11 -7.66
C LYS A 22 22.37 0.24 -9.11
N VAL A 23 21.07 0.15 -9.31
CA VAL A 23 20.39 0.41 -10.57
C VAL A 23 19.20 1.34 -10.32
N GLU A 24 18.53 1.80 -11.38
CA GLU A 24 17.38 2.69 -11.24
C GLU A 24 16.26 2.03 -10.41
N GLY A 25 15.97 2.58 -9.23
CA GLY A 25 14.91 2.12 -8.33
C GLY A 25 15.13 0.72 -7.73
N ALA A 26 16.36 0.16 -7.82
CA ALA A 26 16.65 -1.19 -7.35
C ALA A 26 18.15 -1.44 -7.04
N ILE A 27 18.45 -2.63 -6.55
CA ILE A 27 19.80 -3.17 -6.35
C ILE A 27 19.87 -4.51 -7.07
N ALA A 28 20.78 -4.67 -8.03
CA ALA A 28 21.05 -5.92 -8.72
C ALA A 28 22.16 -6.69 -8.00
N VAL A 29 21.97 -8.00 -7.80
CA VAL A 29 22.94 -8.92 -7.21
C VAL A 29 22.90 -10.23 -7.99
N GLY A 30 23.90 -10.49 -8.85
CA GLY A 30 23.85 -11.60 -9.79
C GLY A 30 22.58 -11.54 -10.66
N ASP A 31 21.83 -12.63 -10.73
CA ASP A 31 20.57 -12.72 -11.48
C ASP A 31 19.35 -12.21 -10.69
N THR A 32 19.54 -11.79 -9.45
CA THR A 32 18.46 -11.28 -8.60
C THR A 32 18.46 -9.75 -8.57
N THR A 33 17.28 -9.15 -8.77
CA THR A 33 17.09 -7.72 -8.58
C THR A 33 16.16 -7.48 -7.39
N VAL A 34 16.59 -6.64 -6.46
CA VAL A 34 15.85 -6.26 -5.26
C VAL A 34 15.38 -4.82 -5.41
N THR A 35 14.08 -4.62 -5.47
CA THR A 35 13.42 -3.31 -5.47
C THR A 35 12.58 -3.13 -4.20
N TRP A 36 11.93 -1.99 -4.02
CA TRP A 36 11.20 -1.69 -2.79
C TRP A 36 10.02 -0.76 -3.00
N CYS A 37 9.11 -0.78 -2.06
CA CYS A 37 8.10 0.25 -1.88
C CYS A 37 8.65 1.40 -1.00
N LEU A 38 8.01 2.55 -1.05
CA LEU A 38 8.30 3.74 -0.24
C LEU A 38 7.09 4.05 0.64
N GLY A 39 6.65 3.06 1.43
CA GLY A 39 5.31 3.01 1.97
C GLY A 39 4.30 2.70 0.87
N HIS A 40 3.05 3.11 1.01
CA HIS A 40 2.04 2.91 -0.05
C HIS A 40 2.44 3.64 -1.34
N LEU A 41 2.67 2.92 -2.43
CA LEU A 41 2.86 3.47 -3.77
C LEU A 41 1.52 3.81 -4.43
N LEU A 42 0.45 3.19 -3.97
CA LEU A 42 -0.91 3.34 -4.44
C LEU A 42 -1.80 3.91 -3.33
N GLU A 43 -2.93 4.45 -3.72
CA GLU A 43 -3.99 4.91 -2.82
C GLU A 43 -5.36 4.66 -3.45
N GLN A 44 -6.39 4.56 -2.63
CA GLN A 44 -7.76 4.47 -3.13
C GLN A 44 -8.08 5.71 -3.96
N ALA A 45 -8.67 5.50 -5.13
CA ALA A 45 -9.00 6.60 -6.03
C ALA A 45 -9.99 7.58 -5.37
N PRO A 46 -9.86 8.89 -5.62
CA PRO A 46 -10.83 9.88 -5.14
C PRO A 46 -12.21 9.68 -5.79
N PRO A 47 -13.28 10.20 -5.17
CA PRO A 47 -14.65 10.04 -5.67
C PRO A 47 -14.85 10.43 -7.12
N ASP A 48 -14.21 11.51 -7.57
CA ASP A 48 -14.31 12.01 -8.95
C ASP A 48 -13.62 11.11 -10.00
N ALA A 49 -12.79 10.17 -9.58
CA ALA A 49 -12.27 9.11 -10.46
C ALA A 49 -13.30 8.01 -10.76
N TYR A 50 -14.38 7.92 -9.97
CA TYR A 50 -15.51 7.03 -10.20
C TYR A 50 -16.59 7.71 -11.03
N ASP A 51 -16.97 8.94 -10.63
CA ASP A 51 -17.92 9.79 -11.31
C ASP A 51 -17.47 11.26 -11.20
N PRO A 52 -17.20 11.97 -12.32
CA PRO A 52 -16.80 13.39 -12.31
C PRO A 52 -17.76 14.31 -11.54
N ALA A 53 -19.07 13.98 -11.48
CA ALA A 53 -20.05 14.74 -10.70
C ALA A 53 -19.75 14.73 -9.19
N LEU A 54 -19.08 13.70 -8.68
CA LEU A 54 -18.68 13.59 -7.30
C LEU A 54 -17.51 14.52 -6.91
N LYS A 55 -16.95 15.26 -7.86
CA LYS A 55 -15.99 16.34 -7.56
C LYS A 55 -16.66 17.43 -6.72
N GLN A 56 -17.90 17.76 -7.03
CA GLN A 56 -18.72 18.67 -6.25
C GLN A 56 -19.33 17.91 -5.06
N TRP A 57 -19.14 18.45 -3.86
CA TRP A 57 -19.72 17.86 -2.67
C TRP A 57 -21.19 18.23 -2.55
N ARG A 58 -22.05 17.24 -2.41
CA ARG A 58 -23.50 17.41 -2.29
C ARG A 58 -24.06 16.31 -1.37
N LEU A 59 -25.05 16.65 -0.53
CA LEU A 59 -25.67 15.68 0.37
C LEU A 59 -26.47 14.61 -0.36
N ASP A 60 -27.10 14.96 -1.49
CA ASP A 60 -27.88 14.03 -2.30
C ASP A 60 -27.05 13.00 -3.07
N THR A 61 -25.73 13.16 -3.10
CA THR A 61 -24.80 12.17 -3.71
C THR A 61 -24.26 11.17 -2.68
N LEU A 62 -24.62 11.27 -1.42
CA LEU A 62 -24.19 10.39 -0.34
C LEU A 62 -25.21 9.26 -0.08
N PRO A 63 -24.79 8.06 0.27
CA PRO A 63 -23.38 7.63 0.39
C PRO A 63 -22.71 7.30 -0.93
N ILE A 64 -21.42 7.60 -1.05
CA ILE A 64 -20.59 7.18 -2.19
C ILE A 64 -20.13 5.75 -1.94
N LEU A 65 -20.59 4.82 -2.77
CA LEU A 65 -20.32 3.38 -2.67
C LEU A 65 -19.79 2.87 -4.01
N PRO A 66 -18.45 2.76 -4.19
CA PRO A 66 -17.89 2.26 -5.44
C PRO A 66 -18.26 0.79 -5.68
N GLU A 67 -18.84 0.47 -6.82
CA GLU A 67 -19.08 -0.92 -7.23
C GLU A 67 -17.78 -1.67 -7.55
N ARG A 68 -16.81 -0.95 -8.12
CA ARG A 68 -15.48 -1.48 -8.45
C ARG A 68 -14.42 -0.54 -7.90
N TRP A 69 -13.58 -1.08 -7.04
CA TRP A 69 -12.48 -0.32 -6.43
C TRP A 69 -11.39 -0.02 -7.44
N LYS A 70 -10.89 1.21 -7.38
CA LYS A 70 -9.78 1.70 -8.21
C LYS A 70 -8.65 2.17 -7.32
N LEU A 71 -7.42 1.80 -7.66
CA LEU A 71 -6.21 2.33 -7.06
C LEU A 71 -5.58 3.34 -8.01
N THR A 72 -4.99 4.39 -7.45
CA THR A 72 -4.23 5.40 -8.20
C THR A 72 -2.81 5.53 -7.64
N PRO A 73 -1.80 5.74 -8.51
CA PRO A 73 -0.44 5.96 -8.05
C PRO A 73 -0.32 7.28 -7.29
N ARG A 74 0.26 7.23 -6.09
CA ARG A 74 0.61 8.45 -5.36
C ARG A 74 1.62 9.27 -6.17
N PRO A 75 1.47 10.60 -6.24
CA PRO A 75 2.33 11.46 -7.07
C PRO A 75 3.82 11.25 -6.83
N LYS A 76 4.23 11.17 -5.57
CA LYS A 76 5.65 10.98 -5.17
C LYS A 76 6.17 9.56 -5.43
N ALA A 77 5.30 8.60 -5.66
CA ALA A 77 5.65 7.18 -5.86
C ALA A 77 5.76 6.76 -7.33
N ARG A 78 5.37 7.64 -8.28
CA ARG A 78 5.30 7.31 -9.72
C ARG A 78 6.62 6.80 -10.29
N GLY A 79 7.74 7.41 -9.91
CA GLY A 79 9.07 6.98 -10.36
C GLY A 79 9.40 5.55 -9.91
N GLN A 80 9.18 5.25 -8.64
CA GLN A 80 9.44 3.92 -8.08
C GLN A 80 8.50 2.87 -8.67
N LEU A 81 7.22 3.20 -8.85
CA LEU A 81 6.24 2.32 -9.49
C LEU A 81 6.62 2.02 -10.95
N ALA A 82 7.15 3.01 -11.69
CA ALA A 82 7.65 2.84 -13.04
C ALA A 82 8.88 1.93 -13.08
N ALA A 83 9.81 2.07 -12.12
CA ALA A 83 10.97 1.18 -12.00
C ALA A 83 10.53 -0.26 -11.74
N ILE A 84 9.61 -0.51 -10.80
CA ILE A 84 9.07 -1.85 -10.53
C ILE A 84 8.39 -2.41 -11.80
N ARG A 85 7.57 -1.62 -12.49
CA ARG A 85 6.91 -2.04 -13.74
C ARG A 85 7.92 -2.48 -14.81
N LYS A 86 9.04 -1.75 -14.94
CA LYS A 86 10.10 -2.09 -15.89
C LYS A 86 10.76 -3.43 -15.53
N LEU A 87 11.04 -3.64 -14.24
CA LEU A 87 11.64 -4.89 -13.75
C LEU A 87 10.73 -6.10 -13.94
N LEU A 88 9.42 -5.94 -13.70
CA LEU A 88 8.45 -7.03 -13.89
C LEU A 88 8.34 -7.53 -15.34
N LYS A 89 8.70 -6.72 -16.34
CA LYS A 89 8.67 -7.16 -17.76
C LYS A 89 9.69 -8.25 -18.09
N THR A 90 10.75 -8.35 -17.32
CA THR A 90 11.87 -9.28 -17.53
C THR A 90 12.04 -10.27 -16.40
N ALA A 91 11.14 -10.26 -15.42
CA ALA A 91 11.20 -11.15 -14.28
C ALA A 91 10.54 -12.50 -14.61
N ASP A 92 11.15 -13.58 -14.15
CA ASP A 92 10.59 -14.94 -14.24
C ASP A 92 9.70 -15.24 -13.02
N GLU A 93 10.06 -14.69 -11.87
CA GLU A 93 9.38 -14.87 -10.59
C GLU A 93 9.42 -13.59 -9.78
N VAL A 94 8.42 -13.37 -8.96
CA VAL A 94 8.37 -12.29 -7.96
C VAL A 94 8.47 -12.88 -6.57
N VAL A 95 9.36 -12.31 -5.74
CA VAL A 95 9.41 -12.59 -4.31
C VAL A 95 8.85 -11.38 -3.57
N HIS A 96 7.74 -11.60 -2.88
CA HIS A 96 7.07 -10.63 -2.02
C HIS A 96 7.78 -10.57 -0.67
N ALA A 97 8.42 -9.46 -0.36
CA ALA A 97 9.16 -9.23 0.87
C ALA A 97 8.59 -8.02 1.65
N GLY A 98 7.29 -8.04 1.93
CA GLY A 98 6.67 -7.15 2.91
C GLY A 98 6.96 -7.62 4.34
N ASP A 99 6.77 -6.76 5.33
CA ASP A 99 6.87 -7.16 6.74
C ASP A 99 5.84 -8.28 7.05
N PRO A 100 6.09 -9.14 8.04
CA PRO A 100 5.25 -10.31 8.32
C PRO A 100 3.95 -9.95 9.06
N ASP A 101 3.27 -8.92 8.58
CA ASP A 101 1.97 -8.48 9.05
C ASP A 101 1.02 -8.17 7.89
N ARG A 102 -0.22 -7.80 8.21
CA ARG A 102 -1.24 -7.54 7.19
C ARG A 102 -0.95 -6.29 6.36
N GLU A 103 -0.30 -5.28 6.94
CA GLU A 103 0.03 -4.04 6.25
C GLU A 103 1.19 -4.26 5.26
N GLY A 104 2.26 -4.94 5.69
CA GLY A 104 3.35 -5.33 4.81
C GLY A 104 2.89 -6.27 3.69
N GLN A 105 1.92 -7.14 3.96
CA GLN A 105 1.30 -7.96 2.92
C GLN A 105 0.52 -7.11 1.93
N LEU A 106 -0.25 -6.11 2.39
CA LEU A 106 -1.02 -5.21 1.53
C LEU A 106 -0.10 -4.38 0.62
N LEU A 107 0.89 -3.71 1.21
CA LEU A 107 1.76 -2.76 0.52
C LEU A 107 2.44 -3.32 -0.74
N VAL A 108 2.89 -4.55 -0.69
CA VAL A 108 3.59 -5.19 -1.82
C VAL A 108 2.59 -5.90 -2.74
N GLN A 109 1.57 -6.56 -2.18
CA GLN A 109 0.60 -7.31 -2.98
C GLN A 109 -0.22 -6.38 -3.88
N GLU A 110 -0.66 -5.22 -3.38
CA GLU A 110 -1.41 -4.26 -4.20
C GLU A 110 -0.61 -3.76 -5.40
N VAL A 111 0.71 -3.61 -5.26
CA VAL A 111 1.60 -3.22 -6.38
C VAL A 111 1.71 -4.35 -7.40
N ILE A 112 1.87 -5.58 -6.96
CA ILE A 112 1.94 -6.77 -7.82
C ILE A 112 0.65 -6.90 -8.64
N GLU A 113 -0.52 -6.77 -7.99
CA GLU A 113 -1.84 -6.86 -8.64
C GLU A 113 -2.09 -5.67 -9.58
N TYR A 114 -1.79 -4.44 -9.13
CA TYR A 114 -1.96 -3.22 -9.93
C TYR A 114 -1.12 -3.22 -11.21
N LEU A 115 0.08 -3.79 -11.15
CA LEU A 115 0.95 -3.94 -12.31
C LEU A 115 0.60 -5.15 -13.19
N GLY A 116 -0.39 -5.95 -12.79
CA GLY A 116 -0.94 -7.04 -13.59
C GLY A 116 -0.04 -8.27 -13.67
N TRP A 117 0.85 -8.49 -12.71
CA TRP A 117 1.69 -9.68 -12.67
C TRP A 117 0.85 -10.96 -12.55
N LYS A 118 1.15 -11.96 -13.38
CA LYS A 118 0.44 -13.25 -13.43
C LYS A 118 1.35 -14.46 -13.18
N GLY A 119 2.65 -14.21 -13.05
CA GLY A 119 3.61 -15.27 -12.77
C GLY A 119 3.58 -15.70 -11.30
N ARG A 120 4.50 -16.63 -10.99
CA ARG A 120 4.67 -17.12 -9.63
C ARG A 120 5.04 -15.99 -8.68
N VAL A 121 4.48 -16.02 -7.47
CA VAL A 121 4.84 -15.13 -6.38
C VAL A 121 5.19 -15.98 -5.15
N SER A 122 6.44 -15.90 -4.72
CA SER A 122 6.92 -16.48 -3.47
C SER A 122 6.91 -15.43 -2.35
N ARG A 123 6.80 -15.86 -1.10
CA ARG A 123 6.78 -15.01 0.09
C ARG A 123 8.08 -15.16 0.87
N LEU A 124 8.75 -14.05 1.10
CA LEU A 124 9.93 -13.93 1.96
C LEU A 124 9.52 -13.26 3.27
N LEU A 125 9.68 -13.95 4.38
CA LEU A 125 9.37 -13.46 5.74
C LEU A 125 10.66 -13.10 6.46
N VAL A 126 10.90 -11.82 6.69
CA VAL A 126 12.07 -11.31 7.40
C VAL A 126 11.63 -10.62 8.68
N SER A 127 11.99 -11.19 9.82
CA SER A 127 11.72 -10.60 11.14
C SER A 127 12.92 -9.88 11.75
N ASP A 128 14.13 -10.13 11.24
CA ASP A 128 15.38 -9.53 11.68
C ASP A 128 16.26 -9.23 10.47
N LEU A 129 16.84 -8.03 10.42
CA LEU A 129 17.66 -7.55 9.31
C LEU A 129 19.13 -7.99 9.37
N ASN A 130 19.55 -8.74 10.39
CA ASN A 130 20.90 -9.28 10.40
C ASN A 130 21.11 -10.29 9.27
N ARG A 131 22.29 -10.27 8.67
CA ARG A 131 22.61 -11.08 7.48
C ARG A 131 22.29 -12.56 7.63
N PRO A 132 22.68 -13.24 8.73
CA PRO A 132 22.33 -14.68 8.92
C PRO A 132 20.83 -14.96 8.98
N ALA A 133 20.03 -14.05 9.59
CA ALA A 133 18.58 -14.21 9.64
C ALA A 133 17.94 -14.05 8.26
N VAL A 134 18.38 -13.04 7.50
CA VAL A 134 17.89 -12.82 6.12
C VAL A 134 18.28 -13.99 5.22
N GLN A 135 19.48 -14.54 5.33
CA GLN A 135 19.92 -15.71 4.57
C GLN A 135 19.06 -16.95 4.87
N ARG A 136 18.74 -17.19 6.15
CA ARG A 136 17.82 -18.27 6.53
C ARG A 136 16.42 -18.07 5.98
N ALA A 137 15.95 -16.83 5.97
CA ALA A 137 14.64 -16.50 5.39
C ALA A 137 14.62 -16.72 3.86
N ILE A 138 15.65 -16.29 3.13
CA ILE A 138 15.79 -16.54 1.69
C ILE A 138 15.78 -18.04 1.37
N ALA A 139 16.40 -18.87 2.21
CA ALA A 139 16.40 -20.32 2.04
C ALA A 139 15.04 -20.98 2.32
N ARG A 140 14.05 -20.25 2.84
CA ARG A 140 12.73 -20.77 3.28
C ARG A 140 11.57 -19.97 2.66
N LEU A 141 11.66 -19.69 1.37
CA LEU A 141 10.55 -19.04 0.66
C LEU A 141 9.29 -19.90 0.75
N GLU A 142 8.17 -19.23 0.99
CA GLU A 142 6.84 -19.85 1.05
C GLU A 142 6.01 -19.47 -0.18
N ASP A 143 4.91 -20.18 -0.42
CA ASP A 143 3.94 -19.77 -1.43
C ASP A 143 3.14 -18.57 -0.92
N ASN A 144 3.16 -17.48 -1.69
CA ASN A 144 2.41 -16.26 -1.33
C ASN A 144 0.89 -16.46 -1.32
N ALA A 145 0.36 -17.51 -1.95
CA ALA A 145 -1.06 -17.85 -1.90
C ALA A 145 -1.57 -18.08 -0.47
N ARG A 146 -0.71 -18.56 0.45
CA ARG A 146 -1.04 -18.75 1.87
C ARG A 146 -1.36 -17.44 2.60
N TYR A 147 -0.90 -16.32 2.08
CA TYR A 147 -1.03 -14.98 2.68
C TYR A 147 -2.17 -14.16 2.06
N GLN A 148 -2.90 -14.72 1.10
CA GLN A 148 -4.05 -14.05 0.49
C GLN A 148 -5.15 -13.66 1.50
N PRO A 149 -5.51 -14.49 2.51
CA PRO A 149 -6.47 -14.05 3.52
C PRO A 149 -6.02 -12.81 4.30
N LEU A 150 -4.71 -12.70 4.59
CA LEU A 150 -4.13 -11.55 5.28
C LEU A 150 -4.22 -10.28 4.41
N TYR A 151 -3.91 -10.41 3.11
CA TYR A 151 -4.09 -9.36 2.13
C TYR A 151 -5.54 -8.89 2.05
N ARG A 152 -6.50 -9.81 1.90
CA ARG A 152 -7.92 -9.47 1.81
C ARG A 152 -8.45 -8.76 3.06
N ALA A 153 -7.98 -9.15 4.24
CA ALA A 153 -8.33 -8.47 5.49
C ALA A 153 -7.84 -7.02 5.52
N ALA A 154 -6.59 -6.77 5.11
CA ALA A 154 -6.02 -5.42 5.03
C ALA A 154 -6.70 -4.57 3.94
N GLU A 155 -6.96 -5.15 2.76
CA GLU A 155 -7.67 -4.51 1.67
C GLU A 155 -9.09 -4.09 2.09
N SER A 156 -9.83 -4.98 2.75
CA SER A 156 -11.18 -4.69 3.25
C SER A 156 -11.17 -3.56 4.28
N ARG A 157 -10.18 -3.54 5.17
CA ARG A 157 -9.99 -2.43 6.11
C ARG A 157 -9.73 -1.11 5.37
N SER A 158 -8.79 -1.09 4.42
CA SER A 158 -8.48 0.11 3.64
C SER A 158 -9.72 0.68 2.92
N ARG A 159 -10.56 -0.20 2.37
CA ARG A 159 -11.84 0.18 1.75
C ARG A 159 -12.85 0.72 2.76
N ALA A 160 -12.97 0.08 3.91
CA ALA A 160 -13.85 0.55 4.99
C ALA A 160 -13.42 1.94 5.49
N ASP A 161 -12.11 2.16 5.68
CA ASP A 161 -11.55 3.44 6.07
C ASP A 161 -11.85 4.54 5.04
N TRP A 162 -11.74 4.22 3.76
CA TRP A 162 -12.10 5.14 2.69
C TRP A 162 -13.59 5.47 2.70
N LEU A 163 -14.47 4.46 2.80
CA LEU A 163 -15.92 4.67 2.84
C LEU A 163 -16.31 5.55 4.03
N TYR A 164 -15.80 5.22 5.20
CA TYR A 164 -16.05 5.98 6.43
C TYR A 164 -15.57 7.42 6.30
N GLY A 165 -14.30 7.61 5.95
CA GLY A 165 -13.68 8.92 5.87
C GLY A 165 -14.33 9.83 4.84
N ILE A 166 -14.53 9.36 3.61
CA ILE A 166 -15.08 10.16 2.52
C ILE A 166 -16.54 10.56 2.80
N ASN A 167 -17.38 9.61 3.19
CA ASN A 167 -18.81 9.87 3.36
C ASN A 167 -19.06 10.75 4.59
N LEU A 168 -18.46 10.43 5.74
CA LEU A 168 -18.71 11.21 6.93
C LEU A 168 -18.04 12.59 6.90
N THR A 169 -16.86 12.71 6.33
CA THR A 169 -16.22 14.03 6.13
C THR A 169 -17.13 14.95 5.30
N ARG A 170 -17.66 14.45 4.19
CA ARG A 170 -18.58 15.23 3.34
C ARG A 170 -19.88 15.54 4.04
N PHE A 171 -20.48 14.54 4.68
CA PHE A 171 -21.75 14.70 5.40
C PHE A 171 -21.66 15.79 6.47
N TYR A 172 -20.72 15.67 7.39
CA TYR A 172 -20.58 16.65 8.48
C TYR A 172 -20.17 18.02 7.97
N THR A 173 -19.24 18.10 7.02
CA THR A 173 -18.84 19.38 6.41
C THR A 173 -20.04 20.12 5.82
N LEU A 174 -20.83 19.45 4.99
CA LEU A 174 -21.97 20.07 4.32
C LEU A 174 -23.10 20.42 5.31
N THR A 175 -23.34 19.59 6.32
CA THR A 175 -24.35 19.82 7.35
C THR A 175 -24.00 21.05 8.20
N TYR A 176 -22.76 21.19 8.64
CA TYR A 176 -22.32 22.35 9.41
C TYR A 176 -22.25 23.62 8.57
N GLN A 177 -21.87 23.54 7.30
CA GLN A 177 -21.92 24.67 6.37
C GLN A 177 -23.34 25.19 6.17
N GLN A 178 -24.37 24.35 6.16
CA GLN A 178 -25.78 24.78 6.13
C GLN A 178 -26.20 25.53 7.41
N GLN A 179 -25.49 25.31 8.52
CA GLN A 179 -25.71 26.01 9.80
C GLN A 179 -24.88 27.31 9.93
N GLY A 180 -24.16 27.69 8.87
CA GLY A 180 -23.33 28.92 8.83
C GLY A 180 -21.89 28.71 9.29
N GLU A 181 -21.48 27.49 9.59
CA GLU A 181 -20.09 27.17 9.92
C GLU A 181 -19.19 27.15 8.69
N HIS A 182 -17.90 27.39 8.89
CA HIS A 182 -16.91 27.39 7.83
C HIS A 182 -15.80 26.38 8.07
N GLY A 183 -15.30 25.76 7.01
CA GLY A 183 -14.20 24.80 7.07
C GLY A 183 -14.59 23.39 6.61
N VAL A 184 -13.63 22.46 6.73
CA VAL A 184 -13.80 21.06 6.42
C VAL A 184 -13.68 20.24 7.71
N TYR A 185 -14.71 19.48 8.02
CA TYR A 185 -14.79 18.63 9.20
C TYR A 185 -14.30 17.23 8.84
N LEU A 186 -12.99 17.00 9.02
CA LEU A 186 -12.36 15.72 8.72
C LEU A 186 -12.82 14.65 9.72
N VAL A 187 -13.28 13.52 9.20
CA VAL A 187 -13.69 12.37 9.98
C VAL A 187 -12.86 11.16 9.59
N GLY A 188 -12.25 10.51 10.58
CA GLY A 188 -11.48 9.30 10.41
C GLY A 188 -11.73 8.32 11.53
N HIS A 189 -11.76 7.03 11.25
CA HIS A 189 -12.11 6.01 12.25
C HIS A 189 -11.09 5.90 13.40
N VAL A 190 -9.85 6.39 13.21
CA VAL A 190 -8.84 6.51 14.28
C VAL A 190 -8.74 7.93 14.80
N GLN A 191 -8.66 8.92 13.90
CA GLN A 191 -8.45 10.32 14.27
C GLN A 191 -9.58 10.86 15.14
N THR A 192 -10.84 10.60 14.78
CA THR A 192 -12.00 11.17 15.48
C THR A 192 -12.13 10.63 16.89
N PRO A 193 -12.05 9.32 17.17
CA PRO A 193 -12.05 8.82 18.55
C PRO A 193 -10.87 9.30 19.39
N VAL A 194 -9.67 9.38 18.81
CA VAL A 194 -8.49 9.89 19.52
C VAL A 194 -8.66 11.35 19.89
N LEU A 195 -9.17 12.18 18.96
CA LEU A 195 -9.48 13.59 19.25
C LEU A 195 -10.54 13.71 20.36
N GLY A 196 -11.58 12.88 20.32
CA GLY A 196 -12.60 12.83 21.37
C GLY A 196 -12.01 12.56 22.75
N GLN A 197 -11.13 11.56 22.86
CA GLN A 197 -10.44 11.24 24.11
C GLN A 197 -9.55 12.37 24.63
N VAL A 198 -8.93 13.15 23.72
CA VAL A 198 -8.13 14.33 24.11
C VAL A 198 -9.04 15.41 24.66
N VAL A 199 -10.15 15.72 23.97
CA VAL A 199 -11.10 16.75 24.39
C VAL A 199 -11.80 16.40 25.71
N GLU A 200 -12.14 15.12 25.95
CA GLU A 200 -12.73 14.66 27.21
C GLU A 200 -11.76 14.74 28.41
N ARG A 201 -10.46 14.79 28.14
CA ARG A 201 -9.42 14.82 29.17
C ARG A 201 -9.05 16.24 29.62
N ASP A 202 -9.32 17.27 28.81
CA ASP A 202 -9.08 18.69 29.09
C ASP A 202 -10.28 19.30 29.83
#